data_b767efedfa89eaa3e2ac9708af529fbf
#
_entry.id   b767efedfa89eaa3e2ac9708af529fbf
#
_cell.length_a   1.000
_cell.length_b   1.000
_cell.length_c   1.000
_cell.angle_alpha   90.00
_cell.angle_beta   90.00
_cell.angle_gamma   90.00
#
_symmetry.space_group_name_H-M   'P 1'
#
loop_
_entity.id
_entity.type
_entity.pdbx_description
1 polymer ?
#
loop_
_entity_poly.entity_id
_entity_poly.type
_entity_poly.pdbx_seq_one_letter_code
_entity_poly.pdbx_strand_id
1 'polypeptide(L)'
;MMLSQCLINYRSFQLDHYAIPHLPPTLREDYVQNGDLYQLEQVGPHLYYFLPPGSSILSVPFVLVANAFGISAVKSDNSFSIEGETGIEASLAAFLMAVLAAVFFYMARLMLPLGYSLLVVVGGALGTQIWSTASRAMFTDTWAVLLFGIVIFAVLAYEINGTRVRVLLIGSLLAWAYFTAPVYAIHIAAISLYLLFIFTARQILAYALAGIGWAAGFVIYSWHNFSELLPSYFRPGRLHFRAFWIALSGNLISPSRGLLIFVPTVLFVVYLLIRFRAQLKNKRLVAFALAAIAAQLIVISGFDHWWGGHSYGPRLATGLVPWCVLLGILGLKAMLASREDRGNVATSRTFALPFAGLLLLAFSVFVHARGAISSATAVWSVLPANVDQQPARIWDWRQPQFLAGLLPPPFPASVPPLPTRTRIDFTTREAEPYLWYGWSSAEPESRWTSATRATIIFSLSEIRPMALQIKMAPFLVAGKLEEQRVSIKLNGQSMTELSLSNPDLTIYPVLLPANTLRKRNTLEFHISGAASPASLGVGADERQLGIRVASAELIPQ
;
A
#
# COMPACT_ATOMS: atom_id res chain seq x y z
N MET A 1 11.46 12.75 1.12
CA MET A 1 12.22 13.52 2.15
C MET A 1 13.31 14.40 1.56
N MET A 2 13.79 14.10 0.36
CA MET A 2 14.80 14.90 -0.33
C MET A 2 14.43 16.40 -0.46
N LEU A 3 13.16 16.72 -0.80
CA LEU A 3 12.72 18.12 -0.81
C LEU A 3 12.75 18.75 0.60
N SER A 4 12.41 18.02 1.65
CA SER A 4 12.53 18.51 3.03
C SER A 4 14.00 18.81 3.37
N GLN A 5 14.92 17.95 2.93
CA GLN A 5 16.36 18.15 3.11
C GLN A 5 16.86 19.37 2.34
N CYS A 6 16.32 19.60 1.12
CA CYS A 6 16.65 20.78 0.31
C CYS A 6 16.20 22.08 1.00
N LEU A 7 15.01 22.09 1.58
CA LEU A 7 14.52 23.22 2.36
C LEU A 7 15.37 23.51 3.60
N ILE A 8 15.91 22.47 4.25
CA ILE A 8 16.81 22.61 5.41
C ILE A 8 18.16 23.20 4.97
N ASN A 9 18.79 22.60 3.96
CA ASN A 9 20.17 22.91 3.58
C ASN A 9 20.29 24.19 2.76
N TYR A 10 19.33 24.41 1.83
CA TYR A 10 19.44 25.46 0.80
C TYR A 10 18.29 26.47 0.84
N ARG A 11 17.25 26.24 1.66
CA ARG A 11 16.02 27.07 1.69
C ARG A 11 15.39 27.22 0.31
N SER A 12 15.50 26.18 -0.52
CA SER A 12 15.07 26.15 -1.91
C SER A 12 14.11 24.99 -2.18
N PHE A 13 13.23 25.16 -3.15
CA PHE A 13 12.40 24.10 -3.72
C PHE A 13 13.06 23.44 -4.93
N GLN A 14 14.17 23.98 -5.42
CA GLN A 14 14.93 23.47 -6.56
C GLN A 14 15.86 22.35 -6.10
N LEU A 15 15.77 21.19 -6.74
CA LEU A 15 16.55 20.00 -6.39
C LEU A 15 17.88 19.89 -7.13
N ASP A 16 18.27 20.92 -7.88
CA ASP A 16 19.50 20.97 -8.70
C ASP A 16 20.80 20.76 -7.90
N HIS A 17 20.73 20.98 -6.58
CA HIS A 17 21.88 20.81 -5.68
C HIS A 17 22.27 19.35 -5.42
N TYR A 18 21.41 18.39 -5.81
CA TYR A 18 21.59 16.98 -5.50
C TYR A 18 21.91 16.15 -6.73
N ALA A 19 22.82 15.20 -6.58
CA ALA A 19 23.04 14.15 -7.57
C ALA A 19 21.89 13.12 -7.48
N ILE A 20 20.90 13.27 -8.36
CA ILE A 20 19.74 12.38 -8.41
C ILE A 20 20.12 11.17 -9.27
N PRO A 21 19.90 9.92 -8.78
CA PRO A 21 20.23 8.74 -9.54
C PRO A 21 19.41 8.67 -10.83
N HIS A 22 20.08 8.53 -11.96
CA HIS A 22 19.42 8.17 -13.20
C HIS A 22 18.99 6.71 -13.13
N LEU A 23 17.72 6.42 -13.38
CA LEU A 23 17.28 5.04 -13.52
C LEU A 23 17.94 4.40 -14.74
N PRO A 24 18.36 3.13 -14.65
CA PRO A 24 18.87 2.41 -15.81
C PRO A 24 17.86 2.46 -16.96
N PRO A 25 18.29 2.53 -18.24
CA PRO A 25 17.41 2.58 -19.39
C PRO A 25 16.34 1.47 -19.41
N THR A 26 16.67 0.30 -18.86
CA THR A 26 15.79 -0.87 -18.74
C THR A 26 14.62 -0.71 -17.75
N LEU A 27 14.70 0.25 -16.82
CA LEU A 27 13.65 0.57 -15.87
C LEU A 27 12.87 1.84 -16.25
N ARG A 28 13.30 2.55 -17.30
CA ARG A 28 12.71 3.83 -17.71
C ARG A 28 11.28 3.69 -18.26
N GLU A 29 10.94 2.58 -18.92
CA GLU A 29 9.63 2.42 -19.56
C GLU A 29 8.46 2.39 -18.58
N ASP A 30 8.68 1.94 -17.33
CA ASP A 30 7.63 1.79 -16.32
C ASP A 30 7.49 2.97 -15.33
N TYR A 31 8.52 3.84 -15.22
CA TYR A 31 8.61 4.87 -14.16
C TYR A 31 8.86 6.29 -14.66
N VAL A 32 8.85 6.51 -15.95
CA VAL A 32 9.30 7.77 -16.52
C VAL A 32 8.21 8.43 -17.37
N GLN A 33 7.73 9.58 -16.90
CA GLN A 33 7.15 10.58 -17.79
C GLN A 33 8.32 11.45 -18.30
N ASN A 34 8.55 11.49 -19.62
CA ASN A 34 9.54 12.34 -20.31
C ASN A 34 11.03 12.08 -20.02
N GLY A 35 11.43 10.87 -19.65
CA GLY A 35 12.85 10.56 -19.45
C GLY A 35 13.36 10.69 -18.02
N ASP A 36 12.58 11.23 -17.07
CA ASP A 36 12.95 11.47 -15.67
C ASP A 36 12.12 10.64 -14.68
N LEU A 37 12.57 10.56 -13.43
CA LEU A 37 11.79 9.94 -12.35
C LEU A 37 10.40 10.59 -12.29
N TYR A 38 9.32 9.80 -12.31
CA TYR A 38 7.92 10.28 -12.30
C TYR A 38 7.59 11.25 -11.13
N GLN A 39 8.47 11.31 -10.13
CA GLN A 39 8.35 12.21 -8.99
C GLN A 39 8.99 13.58 -9.22
N LEU A 40 9.67 13.78 -10.34
CA LEU A 40 10.41 14.98 -10.67
C LEU A 40 9.83 15.66 -11.91
N GLU A 41 9.93 16.97 -11.95
CA GLU A 41 9.50 17.81 -13.07
C GLU A 41 10.57 18.84 -13.37
N GLN A 42 10.97 18.94 -14.64
CA GLN A 42 11.88 19.99 -15.09
C GLN A 42 11.07 21.21 -15.53
N VAL A 43 11.36 22.36 -14.90
CA VAL A 43 10.74 23.65 -15.24
C VAL A 43 11.85 24.64 -15.60
N GLY A 44 11.98 24.96 -16.88
CA GLY A 44 13.10 25.72 -17.39
C GLY A 44 14.43 25.00 -17.13
N PRO A 45 15.43 25.65 -16.51
CA PRO A 45 16.72 25.04 -16.18
C PRO A 45 16.71 24.26 -14.85
N HIS A 46 15.62 24.32 -14.07
CA HIS A 46 15.56 23.83 -12.71
C HIS A 46 14.75 22.54 -12.58
N LEU A 47 15.14 21.68 -11.63
CA LEU A 47 14.48 20.43 -11.28
C LEU A 47 13.65 20.61 -10.02
N TYR A 48 12.38 20.26 -10.08
CA TYR A 48 11.42 20.35 -8.99
C TYR A 48 10.80 19.01 -8.64
N TYR A 49 10.28 18.92 -7.43
CA TYR A 49 9.45 17.79 -7.01
C TYR A 49 8.05 17.92 -7.60
N PHE A 50 7.65 16.96 -8.42
CA PHE A 50 6.37 16.97 -9.14
C PHE A 50 5.14 16.81 -8.24
N LEU A 51 5.28 16.01 -7.15
CA LEU A 51 4.17 15.75 -6.22
C LEU A 51 3.92 16.97 -5.31
N PRO A 52 2.74 17.05 -4.63
CA PRO A 52 2.41 18.17 -3.77
C PRO A 52 3.48 18.44 -2.71
N PRO A 53 4.00 19.67 -2.56
CA PRO A 53 5.11 19.98 -1.66
C PRO A 53 4.70 19.99 -0.18
N GLY A 54 3.41 20.04 0.13
CA GLY A 54 2.89 20.17 1.48
C GLY A 54 3.42 19.10 2.44
N SER A 55 3.47 17.83 2.00
CA SER A 55 4.02 16.73 2.81
C SER A 55 5.48 16.96 3.16
N SER A 56 6.29 17.39 2.19
CA SER A 56 7.72 17.68 2.41
C SER A 56 7.93 18.86 3.36
N ILE A 57 7.13 19.92 3.23
CA ILE A 57 7.22 21.10 4.10
C ILE A 57 6.86 20.74 5.55
N LEU A 58 5.75 20.03 5.75
CA LEU A 58 5.31 19.60 7.09
C LEU A 58 6.28 18.61 7.74
N SER A 59 7.06 17.89 6.94
CA SER A 59 8.03 16.91 7.42
C SER A 59 9.38 17.53 7.82
N VAL A 60 9.65 18.80 7.48
CA VAL A 60 10.93 19.48 7.79
C VAL A 60 11.35 19.34 9.26
N PRO A 61 10.51 19.60 10.27
CA PRO A 61 10.90 19.45 11.66
C PRO A 61 11.34 18.03 12.03
N PHE A 62 10.66 17.02 11.44
CA PHE A 62 11.00 15.62 11.68
C PHE A 62 12.31 15.22 10.99
N VAL A 63 12.54 15.68 9.77
CA VAL A 63 13.80 15.46 9.04
C VAL A 63 14.97 16.10 9.78
N LEU A 64 14.80 17.28 10.36
CA LEU A 64 15.81 17.91 11.23
C LEU A 64 16.18 17.03 12.43
N VAL A 65 15.17 16.44 13.08
CA VAL A 65 15.42 15.51 14.19
C VAL A 65 16.13 14.26 13.70
N ALA A 66 15.70 13.66 12.58
CA ALA A 66 16.37 12.49 12.00
C ALA A 66 17.85 12.77 11.66
N ASN A 67 18.15 13.93 11.07
CA ASN A 67 19.51 14.37 10.77
C ASN A 67 20.37 14.49 12.04
N ALA A 68 19.83 14.95 13.15
CA ALA A 68 20.53 15.02 14.43
C ALA A 68 20.94 13.63 14.97
N PHE A 69 20.22 12.56 14.55
CA PHE A 69 20.57 11.17 14.84
C PHE A 69 21.40 10.51 13.73
N GLY A 70 21.89 11.26 12.75
CA GLY A 70 22.73 10.76 11.67
C GLY A 70 21.96 10.07 10.52
N ILE A 71 20.62 10.17 10.49
CA ILE A 71 19.78 9.59 9.44
C ILE A 71 19.39 10.72 8.47
N SER A 72 19.89 10.65 7.21
CA SER A 72 19.65 11.68 6.20
C SER A 72 19.25 11.06 4.86
N ALA A 73 18.33 11.73 4.17
CA ALA A 73 17.92 11.38 2.79
C ALA A 73 19.01 11.68 1.75
N VAL A 74 20.08 12.39 2.15
CA VAL A 74 21.18 12.80 1.29
C VAL A 74 22.50 12.51 2.00
N LYS A 75 23.47 11.96 1.26
CA LYS A 75 24.84 11.69 1.75
C LYS A 75 25.70 12.97 1.75
N SER A 76 26.89 12.89 2.35
CA SER A 76 27.83 14.01 2.43
C SER A 76 28.34 14.51 1.07
N ASP A 77 28.29 13.67 0.03
CA ASP A 77 28.62 13.99 -1.36
C ASP A 77 27.45 14.54 -2.18
N ASN A 78 26.34 14.91 -1.52
CA ASN A 78 25.07 15.33 -2.14
C ASN A 78 24.39 14.24 -2.98
N SER A 79 24.79 12.98 -2.90
CA SER A 79 24.07 11.89 -3.55
C SER A 79 22.86 11.44 -2.72
N PHE A 80 21.87 10.87 -3.40
CA PHE A 80 20.66 10.34 -2.77
C PHE A 80 20.97 9.13 -1.88
N SER A 81 20.37 9.09 -0.69
CA SER A 81 20.46 7.97 0.24
C SER A 81 19.11 7.26 0.34
N ILE A 82 18.93 6.15 -0.37
CA ILE A 82 17.70 5.38 -0.35
C ILE A 82 17.39 4.82 1.06
N GLU A 83 18.42 4.40 1.80
CA GLU A 83 18.28 3.89 3.16
C GLU A 83 17.81 4.98 4.13
N GLY A 84 18.44 6.16 4.04
CA GLY A 84 18.03 7.32 4.85
C GLY A 84 16.65 7.83 4.52
N GLU A 85 16.30 7.94 3.23
CA GLU A 85 14.97 8.32 2.76
C GLU A 85 13.91 7.34 3.29
N THR A 86 14.09 6.04 3.07
CA THR A 86 13.15 5.00 3.48
C THR A 86 12.99 4.94 5.01
N GLY A 87 14.10 5.07 5.75
CA GLY A 87 14.08 5.08 7.22
C GLY A 87 13.28 6.26 7.79
N ILE A 88 13.49 7.46 7.24
CA ILE A 88 12.74 8.67 7.62
C ILE A 88 11.26 8.53 7.25
N GLU A 89 10.97 8.08 6.03
CA GLU A 89 9.59 7.92 5.56
C GLU A 89 8.79 6.93 6.39
N ALA A 90 9.34 5.75 6.64
CA ALA A 90 8.66 4.71 7.41
C ALA A 90 8.41 5.14 8.87
N SER A 91 9.42 5.74 9.52
CA SER A 91 9.30 6.17 10.91
C SER A 91 8.32 7.33 11.07
N LEU A 92 8.36 8.32 10.17
CA LEU A 92 7.43 9.45 10.18
C LEU A 92 6.00 8.99 9.88
N ALA A 93 5.80 8.16 8.86
CA ALA A 93 4.48 7.64 8.52
C ALA A 93 3.87 6.83 9.68
N ALA A 94 4.64 5.96 10.33
CA ALA A 94 4.20 5.22 11.50
C ALA A 94 3.82 6.15 12.66
N PHE A 95 4.63 7.18 12.93
CA PHE A 95 4.35 8.17 13.97
C PHE A 95 3.05 8.94 13.69
N LEU A 96 2.86 9.45 12.48
CA LEU A 96 1.66 10.21 12.11
C LEU A 96 0.39 9.35 12.22
N MET A 97 0.47 8.08 11.82
CA MET A 97 -0.67 7.16 11.92
C MET A 97 -0.95 6.74 13.37
N ALA A 98 0.06 6.67 14.23
CA ALA A 98 -0.14 6.49 15.67
C ALA A 98 -0.86 7.71 16.29
N VAL A 99 -0.49 8.93 15.89
CA VAL A 99 -1.20 10.15 16.30
C VAL A 99 -2.65 10.13 15.80
N LEU A 100 -2.90 9.70 14.55
CA LEU A 100 -4.25 9.55 14.03
C LEU A 100 -5.07 8.52 14.83
N ALA A 101 -4.46 7.41 15.23
CA ALA A 101 -5.12 6.42 16.09
C ALA A 101 -5.53 7.02 17.46
N ALA A 102 -4.68 7.86 18.04
CA ALA A 102 -5.02 8.62 19.25
C ALA A 102 -6.18 9.60 19.00
N VAL A 103 -6.20 10.29 17.84
CA VAL A 103 -7.34 11.14 17.44
C VAL A 103 -8.62 10.33 17.36
N PHE A 104 -8.60 9.13 16.75
CA PHE A 104 -9.76 8.24 16.68
C PHE A 104 -10.22 7.80 18.09
N PHE A 105 -9.28 7.53 19.00
CA PHE A 105 -9.59 7.20 20.38
C PHE A 105 -10.33 8.34 21.07
N TYR A 106 -9.78 9.55 21.05
CA TYR A 106 -10.41 10.71 21.70
C TYR A 106 -11.74 11.07 21.04
N MET A 107 -11.86 10.94 19.70
CA MET A 107 -13.12 11.13 18.99
C MET A 107 -14.18 10.12 19.46
N ALA A 108 -13.82 8.84 19.61
CA ALA A 108 -14.73 7.82 20.12
C ALA A 108 -15.12 8.07 21.60
N ARG A 109 -14.17 8.50 22.43
CA ARG A 109 -14.39 8.81 23.85
C ARG A 109 -15.39 9.95 24.10
N LEU A 110 -15.62 10.80 23.12
CA LEU A 110 -16.68 11.82 23.23
C LEU A 110 -18.09 11.22 23.41
N MET A 111 -18.32 10.02 22.88
CA MET A 111 -19.66 9.43 22.80
C MET A 111 -19.77 8.00 23.33
N LEU A 112 -18.66 7.27 23.43
CA LEU A 112 -18.65 5.83 23.70
C LEU A 112 -17.90 5.48 25.00
N PRO A 113 -18.31 4.40 25.69
CA PRO A 113 -17.55 3.79 26.78
C PRO A 113 -16.18 3.29 26.30
N LEU A 114 -15.22 3.11 27.22
CA LEU A 114 -13.82 2.74 26.93
C LEU A 114 -13.70 1.53 26.01
N GLY A 115 -14.38 0.42 26.29
CA GLY A 115 -14.28 -0.80 25.49
C GLY A 115 -14.68 -0.60 24.02
N TYR A 116 -15.78 0.12 23.77
CA TYR A 116 -16.20 0.44 22.39
C TYR A 116 -15.26 1.44 21.73
N SER A 117 -14.69 2.38 22.48
CA SER A 117 -13.69 3.32 21.97
C SER A 117 -12.43 2.60 21.50
N LEU A 118 -11.94 1.60 22.24
CA LEU A 118 -10.83 0.77 21.86
C LEU A 118 -11.13 -0.05 20.59
N LEU A 119 -12.34 -0.62 20.48
CA LEU A 119 -12.77 -1.34 19.26
C LEU A 119 -12.79 -0.41 18.03
N VAL A 120 -13.24 0.84 18.20
CA VAL A 120 -13.20 1.85 17.13
C VAL A 120 -11.77 2.15 16.70
N VAL A 121 -10.83 2.28 17.65
CA VAL A 121 -9.40 2.49 17.33
C VAL A 121 -8.82 1.28 16.58
N VAL A 122 -9.07 0.07 17.07
CA VAL A 122 -8.62 -1.15 16.38
C VAL A 122 -9.20 -1.21 14.97
N GLY A 123 -10.50 -0.91 14.81
CA GLY A 123 -11.15 -0.89 13.49
C GLY A 123 -10.58 0.18 12.57
N GLY A 124 -10.42 1.41 13.04
CA GLY A 124 -9.95 2.53 12.24
C GLY A 124 -8.44 2.49 11.94
N ALA A 125 -7.62 2.13 12.93
CA ALA A 125 -6.17 2.12 12.78
C ALA A 125 -5.64 0.79 12.22
N LEU A 126 -6.04 -0.36 12.78
CA LEU A 126 -5.50 -1.66 12.40
C LEU A 126 -6.36 -2.40 11.37
N GLY A 127 -7.66 -2.13 11.32
CA GLY A 127 -8.59 -2.75 10.38
C GLY A 127 -8.80 -1.99 9.07
N THR A 128 -7.90 -1.05 8.72
CA THR A 128 -7.96 -0.27 7.48
C THR A 128 -6.59 -0.07 6.86
N GLN A 129 -6.55 0.54 5.69
CA GLN A 129 -5.33 0.92 4.98
C GLN A 129 -4.46 1.96 5.72
N ILE A 130 -4.90 2.46 6.86
CA ILE A 130 -4.06 3.25 7.78
C ILE A 130 -2.85 2.41 8.19
N TRP A 131 -3.04 1.14 8.57
CA TRP A 131 -1.93 0.25 8.93
C TRP A 131 -1.17 -0.27 7.72
N SER A 132 -1.87 -0.89 6.77
CA SER A 132 -1.23 -1.63 5.68
C SER A 132 -0.57 -0.75 4.61
N THR A 133 -0.92 0.54 4.55
CA THR A 133 -0.46 1.45 3.49
C THR A 133 0.07 2.76 4.07
N ALA A 134 -0.77 3.57 4.71
CA ALA A 134 -0.42 4.93 5.13
C ALA A 134 0.67 4.98 6.21
N SER A 135 0.82 3.92 7.04
CA SER A 135 1.87 3.84 8.07
C SER A 135 3.19 3.24 7.58
N ARG A 136 3.25 2.77 6.32
CA ARG A 136 4.41 2.04 5.81
C ARG A 136 5.38 2.90 4.99
N ALA A 137 4.87 3.96 4.38
CA ALA A 137 5.65 4.94 3.62
C ALA A 137 4.92 6.28 3.60
N MET A 138 5.63 7.34 3.27
CA MET A 138 5.04 8.67 3.11
C MET A 138 4.34 8.78 1.76
N PHE A 139 3.04 8.53 1.77
CA PHE A 139 2.17 8.88 0.65
C PHE A 139 1.66 10.31 0.77
N THR A 140 1.15 10.88 -0.31
CA THR A 140 0.49 12.18 -0.28
C THR A 140 -0.64 12.24 0.75
N ASP A 141 -1.35 11.11 0.94
CA ASP A 141 -2.47 10.99 1.87
C ASP A 141 -2.06 10.93 3.34
N THR A 142 -0.80 10.61 3.68
CA THR A 142 -0.38 10.33 5.07
C THR A 142 -0.56 11.55 5.98
N TRP A 143 -0.08 12.74 5.58
CA TRP A 143 -0.35 13.97 6.32
C TRP A 143 -1.81 14.39 6.20
N ALA A 144 -2.39 14.34 5.00
CA ALA A 144 -3.74 14.81 4.76
C ALA A 144 -4.77 14.09 5.62
N VAL A 145 -4.69 12.76 5.78
CA VAL A 145 -5.64 11.98 6.58
C VAL A 145 -5.55 12.32 8.06
N LEU A 146 -4.35 12.62 8.57
CA LEU A 146 -4.17 13.07 9.95
C LEU A 146 -4.79 14.45 10.16
N LEU A 147 -4.44 15.43 9.32
CA LEU A 147 -4.97 16.80 9.42
C LEU A 147 -6.49 16.79 9.35
N PHE A 148 -7.03 16.00 8.42
CA PHE A 148 -8.48 15.87 8.25
C PHE A 148 -9.15 15.13 9.43
N GLY A 149 -8.53 14.09 9.97
CA GLY A 149 -9.00 13.41 11.18
C GLY A 149 -9.09 14.35 12.39
N ILE A 150 -8.10 15.24 12.57
CA ILE A 150 -8.12 16.27 13.61
C ILE A 150 -9.28 17.24 13.41
N VAL A 151 -9.57 17.64 12.16
CA VAL A 151 -10.70 18.52 11.84
C VAL A 151 -12.03 17.85 12.19
N ILE A 152 -12.24 16.58 11.79
CA ILE A 152 -13.48 15.85 12.14
C ILE A 152 -13.64 15.73 13.66
N PHE A 153 -12.55 15.43 14.39
CA PHE A 153 -12.57 15.41 15.86
C PHE A 153 -12.99 16.76 16.45
N ALA A 154 -12.39 17.86 15.97
CA ALA A 154 -12.70 19.21 16.46
C ALA A 154 -14.16 19.59 16.19
N VAL A 155 -14.69 19.28 15.01
CA VAL A 155 -16.10 19.52 14.65
C VAL A 155 -17.04 18.70 15.52
N LEU A 156 -16.75 17.41 15.74
CA LEU A 156 -17.58 16.56 16.59
C LEU A 156 -17.54 17.02 18.06
N ALA A 157 -16.37 17.40 18.58
CA ALA A 157 -16.22 17.93 19.93
C ALA A 157 -16.99 19.24 20.14
N TYR A 158 -17.00 20.11 19.14
CA TYR A 158 -17.80 21.33 19.15
C TYR A 158 -19.29 21.04 19.23
N GLU A 159 -19.79 20.10 18.43
CA GLU A 159 -21.23 19.76 18.44
C GLU A 159 -21.70 19.09 19.72
N ILE A 160 -20.86 18.26 20.35
CA ILE A 160 -21.25 17.50 21.54
C ILE A 160 -21.09 18.30 22.81
N ASN A 161 -19.95 18.97 22.97
CA ASN A 161 -19.56 19.60 24.22
C ASN A 161 -19.64 21.13 24.18
N GLY A 162 -19.95 21.75 23.04
CA GLY A 162 -19.87 23.20 22.88
C GLY A 162 -18.45 23.76 23.07
N THR A 163 -17.42 22.92 22.90
CA THR A 163 -16.02 23.31 23.11
C THR A 163 -15.64 24.44 22.16
N ARG A 164 -14.87 25.44 22.69
CA ARG A 164 -14.39 26.54 21.86
C ARG A 164 -13.53 26.00 20.71
N VAL A 165 -14.01 26.10 19.49
CA VAL A 165 -13.26 25.72 18.29
C VAL A 165 -12.33 26.84 17.89
N ARG A 166 -11.07 26.51 17.64
CA ARG A 166 -10.10 27.42 17.02
C ARG A 166 -10.33 27.43 15.51
N VAL A 167 -11.26 28.25 15.05
CA VAL A 167 -11.77 28.28 13.69
C VAL A 167 -10.66 28.53 12.65
N LEU A 168 -9.72 29.44 12.96
CA LEU A 168 -8.53 29.68 12.14
C LEU A 168 -7.67 28.41 11.96
N LEU A 169 -7.56 27.60 13.01
CA LEU A 169 -6.83 26.34 12.95
C LEU A 169 -7.52 25.35 12.02
N ILE A 170 -8.86 25.24 12.06
CA ILE A 170 -9.60 24.37 11.12
C ILE A 170 -9.35 24.79 9.68
N GLY A 171 -9.45 26.09 9.36
CA GLY A 171 -9.18 26.60 8.01
C GLY A 171 -7.74 26.30 7.57
N SER A 172 -6.78 26.48 8.47
CA SER A 172 -5.37 26.17 8.19
C SER A 172 -5.12 24.67 7.96
N LEU A 173 -5.68 23.79 8.81
CA LEU A 173 -5.51 22.33 8.66
C LEU A 173 -6.11 21.82 7.34
N LEU A 174 -7.27 22.34 6.94
CA LEU A 174 -7.88 21.98 5.65
C LEU A 174 -7.09 22.51 4.47
N ALA A 175 -6.56 23.73 4.53
CA ALA A 175 -5.69 24.25 3.48
C ALA A 175 -4.42 23.40 3.33
N TRP A 176 -3.78 23.03 4.44
CA TRP A 176 -2.62 22.13 4.41
C TRP A 176 -2.97 20.72 3.95
N ALA A 177 -4.15 20.18 4.27
CA ALA A 177 -4.61 18.91 3.71
C ALA A 177 -4.71 18.96 2.18
N TYR A 178 -5.16 20.07 1.60
CA TYR A 178 -5.16 20.28 0.15
C TYR A 178 -3.74 20.36 -0.43
N PHE A 179 -2.82 21.06 0.24
CA PHE A 179 -1.43 21.20 -0.23
C PHE A 179 -0.63 19.91 -0.13
N THR A 180 -1.05 18.95 0.69
CA THR A 180 -0.47 17.61 0.74
C THR A 180 -1.12 16.67 -0.26
N ALA A 181 -2.45 16.75 -0.46
CA ALA A 181 -3.20 15.86 -1.34
C ALA A 181 -4.44 16.58 -1.93
N PRO A 182 -4.39 17.07 -3.17
CA PRO A 182 -5.48 17.82 -3.79
C PRO A 182 -6.82 17.06 -3.85
N VAL A 183 -6.79 15.73 -3.84
CA VAL A 183 -8.00 14.88 -3.79
C VAL A 183 -8.87 15.17 -2.57
N TYR A 184 -8.30 15.74 -1.50
CA TYR A 184 -9.03 16.15 -0.30
C TYR A 184 -9.93 17.38 -0.51
N ALA A 185 -9.87 18.05 -1.67
CA ALA A 185 -10.79 19.14 -2.02
C ALA A 185 -12.26 18.76 -1.79
N ILE A 186 -12.63 17.49 -2.04
CA ILE A 186 -13.99 16.98 -1.83
C ILE A 186 -14.35 16.98 -0.35
N HIS A 187 -13.44 16.49 0.50
CA HIS A 187 -13.63 16.45 1.95
C HIS A 187 -13.68 17.85 2.54
N ILE A 188 -12.84 18.76 2.01
CA ILE A 188 -12.82 20.18 2.38
C ILE A 188 -14.16 20.82 2.02
N ALA A 189 -14.68 20.58 0.81
CA ALA A 189 -15.98 21.09 0.38
C ALA A 189 -17.11 20.58 1.28
N ALA A 190 -17.13 19.27 1.58
CA ALA A 190 -18.13 18.65 2.46
C ALA A 190 -18.11 19.26 3.87
N ILE A 191 -16.93 19.39 4.48
CA ILE A 191 -16.78 20.01 5.80
C ILE A 191 -17.14 21.51 5.73
N SER A 192 -16.67 22.25 4.73
CA SER A 192 -16.97 23.68 4.59
C SER A 192 -18.48 23.94 4.51
N LEU A 193 -19.18 23.14 3.69
CA LEU A 193 -20.65 23.21 3.62
C LEU A 193 -21.30 22.86 4.97
N TYR A 194 -20.78 21.87 5.68
CA TYR A 194 -21.29 21.52 7.00
C TYR A 194 -21.09 22.65 8.03
N LEU A 195 -19.92 23.31 8.02
CA LEU A 195 -19.61 24.43 8.92
C LEU A 195 -20.58 25.61 8.73
N LEU A 196 -21.16 25.82 7.53
CA LEU A 196 -22.18 26.85 7.30
C LEU A 196 -23.44 26.65 8.17
N PHE A 197 -23.72 25.42 8.62
CA PHE A 197 -24.88 25.12 9.45
C PHE A 197 -24.62 25.22 10.95
N ILE A 198 -23.35 25.22 11.38
CA ILE A 198 -23.00 25.15 12.80
C ILE A 198 -22.23 26.39 13.28
N PHE A 199 -21.60 27.13 12.38
CA PHE A 199 -20.81 28.31 12.72
C PHE A 199 -21.58 29.62 12.53
N THR A 200 -21.26 30.61 13.37
CA THR A 200 -21.73 32.00 13.21
C THR A 200 -21.03 32.66 12.01
N ALA A 201 -21.61 33.72 11.47
CA ALA A 201 -21.04 34.48 10.36
C ALA A 201 -19.59 34.96 10.63
N ARG A 202 -19.27 35.37 11.86
CA ARG A 202 -17.90 35.76 12.27
C ARG A 202 -16.93 34.59 12.22
N GLN A 203 -17.37 33.40 12.64
CA GLN A 203 -16.57 32.18 12.58
C GLN A 203 -16.33 31.74 11.13
N ILE A 204 -17.36 31.82 10.29
CA ILE A 204 -17.24 31.51 8.85
C ILE A 204 -16.27 32.48 8.18
N LEU A 205 -16.36 33.78 8.48
CA LEU A 205 -15.42 34.76 7.94
C LEU A 205 -13.98 34.47 8.38
N ALA A 206 -13.75 34.18 9.65
CA ALA A 206 -12.42 33.82 10.15
C ALA A 206 -11.89 32.53 9.49
N TYR A 207 -12.74 31.51 9.33
CA TYR A 207 -12.44 30.29 8.60
C TYR A 207 -12.02 30.56 7.16
N ALA A 208 -12.81 31.35 6.44
CA ALA A 208 -12.56 31.71 5.04
C ALA A 208 -11.27 32.52 4.89
N LEU A 209 -11.02 33.51 5.77
CA LEU A 209 -9.79 34.30 5.76
C LEU A 209 -8.55 33.43 5.98
N ALA A 210 -8.58 32.42 6.86
CA ALA A 210 -7.49 31.48 7.02
C ALA A 210 -7.24 30.67 5.74
N GLY A 211 -8.31 30.12 5.13
CA GLY A 211 -8.22 29.37 3.88
C GLY A 211 -7.69 30.21 2.72
N ILE A 212 -8.21 31.43 2.56
CA ILE A 212 -7.77 32.38 1.51
C ILE A 212 -6.32 32.79 1.72
N GLY A 213 -5.91 33.07 2.96
CA GLY A 213 -4.52 33.43 3.28
C GLY A 213 -3.53 32.33 2.88
N TRP A 214 -3.83 31.07 3.20
CA TRP A 214 -3.01 29.93 2.78
C TRP A 214 -3.06 29.69 1.27
N ALA A 215 -4.23 29.85 0.64
CA ALA A 215 -4.37 29.73 -0.82
C ALA A 215 -3.54 30.81 -1.54
N ALA A 216 -3.56 32.06 -1.06
CA ALA A 216 -2.73 33.13 -1.60
C ALA A 216 -1.25 32.81 -1.47
N GLY A 217 -0.79 32.33 -0.30
CA GLY A 217 0.58 31.88 -0.11
C GLY A 217 0.97 30.74 -1.06
N PHE A 218 0.06 29.80 -1.33
CA PHE A 218 0.31 28.71 -2.27
C PHE A 218 0.36 29.20 -3.73
N VAL A 219 -0.50 30.14 -4.13
CA VAL A 219 -0.43 30.76 -5.46
C VAL A 219 0.88 31.54 -5.65
N ILE A 220 1.33 32.29 -4.62
CA ILE A 220 2.64 32.98 -4.66
C ILE A 220 3.77 31.97 -4.84
N TYR A 221 3.75 30.87 -4.09
CA TYR A 221 4.71 29.76 -4.26
C TYR A 221 4.71 29.20 -5.69
N SER A 222 3.50 28.91 -6.21
CA SER A 222 3.34 28.36 -7.57
C SER A 222 3.85 29.33 -8.63
N TRP A 223 3.46 30.60 -8.52
CA TRP A 223 3.88 31.63 -9.47
C TRP A 223 5.40 31.83 -9.47
N HIS A 224 6.00 31.86 -8.29
CA HIS A 224 7.44 32.07 -8.16
C HIS A 224 8.27 30.91 -8.74
N ASN A 225 7.85 29.66 -8.54
CA ASN A 225 8.62 28.50 -8.93
C ASN A 225 8.23 27.93 -10.31
N PHE A 226 6.97 28.05 -10.71
CA PHE A 226 6.45 27.42 -11.93
C PHE A 226 5.92 28.44 -12.96
N SER A 227 5.89 29.74 -12.63
CA SER A 227 5.27 30.79 -13.45
C SER A 227 3.81 30.53 -13.81
N GLU A 228 3.10 29.79 -12.98
CA GLU A 228 1.72 29.36 -13.15
C GLU A 228 0.94 29.49 -11.84
N LEU A 229 -0.41 29.66 -11.93
CA LEU A 229 -1.27 29.77 -10.75
C LEU A 229 -1.31 28.47 -9.94
N LEU A 230 -1.23 27.32 -10.61
CA LEU A 230 -1.22 25.99 -9.99
C LEU A 230 -0.18 25.12 -10.68
N PRO A 231 0.67 24.38 -9.92
CA PRO A 231 1.58 23.40 -10.49
C PRO A 231 0.83 22.32 -11.27
N SER A 232 1.51 21.65 -12.19
CA SER A 232 0.93 20.64 -13.08
C SER A 232 0.18 19.52 -12.35
N TYR A 233 0.68 19.08 -11.19
CA TYR A 233 0.01 18.06 -10.36
C TYR A 233 -1.40 18.45 -9.90
N PHE A 234 -1.67 19.72 -9.67
CA PHE A 234 -2.95 20.22 -9.15
C PHE A 234 -4.01 20.45 -10.25
N ARG A 235 -3.64 20.23 -11.51
CA ARG A 235 -4.57 20.37 -12.64
C ARG A 235 -5.48 19.14 -12.76
N PRO A 236 -6.76 19.33 -13.14
CA PRO A 236 -7.75 18.24 -13.21
C PRO A 236 -7.53 17.25 -14.37
N GLY A 237 -6.48 17.39 -15.18
CA GLY A 237 -6.20 16.59 -16.38
C GLY A 237 -5.99 15.09 -16.18
N ARG A 238 -6.17 14.58 -14.95
CA ARG A 238 -6.06 13.14 -14.61
C ARG A 238 -7.42 12.45 -14.47
N LEU A 239 -8.52 13.19 -14.53
CA LEU A 239 -9.88 12.68 -14.36
C LEU A 239 -10.52 12.53 -15.73
N HIS A 240 -10.63 11.30 -16.22
CA HIS A 240 -11.17 11.02 -17.55
C HIS A 240 -12.50 10.27 -17.52
N PHE A 241 -12.86 9.59 -16.45
CA PHE A 241 -14.08 8.79 -16.28
C PHE A 241 -14.31 7.71 -17.36
N ARG A 242 -13.29 7.33 -18.14
CA ARG A 242 -13.42 6.39 -19.27
C ARG A 242 -13.91 5.01 -18.86
N ALA A 243 -13.42 4.51 -17.73
CA ALA A 243 -13.76 3.19 -17.19
C ALA A 243 -14.55 3.30 -15.87
N PHE A 244 -15.37 4.33 -15.70
CA PHE A 244 -16.00 4.71 -14.44
C PHE A 244 -16.68 3.54 -13.71
N TRP A 245 -17.53 2.78 -14.38
CA TRP A 245 -18.27 1.67 -13.75
C TRP A 245 -17.37 0.52 -13.33
N ILE A 246 -16.33 0.22 -14.13
CA ILE A 246 -15.32 -0.79 -13.79
C ILE A 246 -14.51 -0.31 -12.59
N ALA A 247 -14.10 0.95 -12.58
CA ALA A 247 -13.37 1.57 -11.50
C ALA A 247 -14.18 1.64 -10.20
N LEU A 248 -15.45 2.08 -10.27
CA LEU A 248 -16.34 2.16 -9.12
C LEU A 248 -16.59 0.77 -8.51
N SER A 249 -16.95 -0.21 -9.33
CA SER A 249 -17.11 -1.58 -8.86
C SER A 249 -15.80 -2.14 -8.32
N GLY A 250 -14.66 -1.84 -8.96
CA GLY A 250 -13.34 -2.27 -8.51
C GLY A 250 -12.96 -1.66 -7.16
N ASN A 251 -13.17 -0.37 -6.95
CA ASN A 251 -12.95 0.31 -5.68
C ASN A 251 -13.86 -0.20 -4.55
N LEU A 252 -15.02 -0.78 -4.89
CA LEU A 252 -15.96 -1.33 -3.91
C LEU A 252 -15.72 -2.81 -3.62
N ILE A 253 -15.61 -3.66 -4.64
CA ILE A 253 -15.71 -5.13 -4.49
C ILE A 253 -14.61 -5.94 -5.16
N SER A 254 -13.60 -5.32 -5.78
CA SER A 254 -12.48 -6.09 -6.32
C SER A 254 -11.76 -6.89 -5.22
N PRO A 255 -11.34 -8.14 -5.47
CA PRO A 255 -10.61 -8.95 -4.49
C PRO A 255 -9.26 -8.36 -4.08
N SER A 256 -8.71 -7.42 -4.87
CA SER A 256 -7.38 -6.86 -4.62
C SER A 256 -7.37 -5.35 -4.37
N ARG A 257 -8.50 -4.63 -4.56
CA ARG A 257 -8.63 -3.17 -4.36
C ARG A 257 -9.96 -2.75 -3.73
N GLY A 258 -10.90 -3.69 -3.54
CA GLY A 258 -12.25 -3.38 -3.09
C GLY A 258 -12.32 -2.99 -1.61
N LEU A 259 -12.89 -1.81 -1.31
CA LEU A 259 -13.06 -1.32 0.05
C LEU A 259 -13.85 -2.31 0.93
N LEU A 260 -14.93 -2.89 0.41
CA LEU A 260 -15.78 -3.81 1.18
C LEU A 260 -15.13 -5.18 1.40
N ILE A 261 -14.15 -5.55 0.58
CA ILE A 261 -13.37 -6.78 0.74
C ILE A 261 -12.25 -6.59 1.76
N PHE A 262 -11.55 -5.46 1.68
CA PHE A 262 -10.43 -5.17 2.59
C PHE A 262 -10.89 -4.65 3.95
N VAL A 263 -12.00 -3.90 3.99
CA VAL A 263 -12.56 -3.30 5.20
C VAL A 263 -14.03 -3.72 5.37
N PRO A 264 -14.34 -5.02 5.52
CA PRO A 264 -15.73 -5.48 5.63
C PRO A 264 -16.44 -4.94 6.88
N THR A 265 -15.70 -4.41 7.86
CA THR A 265 -16.26 -3.67 9.00
C THR A 265 -17.14 -2.50 8.55
N VAL A 266 -16.93 -1.92 7.36
CA VAL A 266 -17.80 -0.89 6.78
C VAL A 266 -19.22 -1.40 6.58
N LEU A 267 -19.41 -2.67 6.20
CA LEU A 267 -20.74 -3.29 6.09
C LEU A 267 -21.47 -3.31 7.44
N PHE A 268 -20.74 -3.58 8.50
CA PHE A 268 -21.30 -3.51 9.85
C PHE A 268 -21.70 -2.09 10.24
N VAL A 269 -20.88 -1.09 9.92
CA VAL A 269 -21.22 0.32 10.14
C VAL A 269 -22.48 0.71 9.37
N VAL A 270 -22.59 0.36 8.11
CA VAL A 270 -23.80 0.59 7.29
C VAL A 270 -25.02 -0.07 7.92
N TYR A 271 -24.89 -1.33 8.35
CA TYR A 271 -25.97 -2.03 9.04
C TYR A 271 -26.41 -1.28 10.31
N LEU A 272 -25.46 -0.80 11.15
CA LEU A 272 -25.80 -0.04 12.35
C LEU A 272 -26.58 1.23 12.05
N LEU A 273 -26.15 1.99 11.04
CA LEU A 273 -26.81 3.24 10.62
C LEU A 273 -28.24 3.00 10.14
N ILE A 274 -28.47 1.95 9.37
CA ILE A 274 -29.81 1.59 8.86
C ILE A 274 -30.69 1.06 10.00
N ARG A 275 -30.18 0.11 10.79
CA ARG A 275 -30.94 -0.60 11.82
C ARG A 275 -31.36 0.29 12.98
N PHE A 276 -30.49 1.23 13.36
CA PHE A 276 -30.68 2.14 14.48
C PHE A 276 -30.93 3.60 14.06
N ARG A 277 -31.42 3.80 12.83
CA ARG A 277 -31.68 5.14 12.25
C ARG A 277 -32.57 6.05 13.12
N ALA A 278 -33.47 5.48 13.91
CA ALA A 278 -34.36 6.22 14.78
C ALA A 278 -33.60 6.87 15.95
N GLN A 279 -32.56 6.23 16.47
CA GLN A 279 -31.72 6.67 17.57
C GLN A 279 -30.55 7.58 17.16
N LEU A 280 -30.35 7.78 15.84
CA LEU A 280 -29.30 8.68 15.33
C LEU A 280 -29.62 10.14 15.67
N LYS A 281 -28.81 10.75 16.52
CA LYS A 281 -28.98 12.17 16.93
C LYS A 281 -28.44 13.15 15.87
N ASN A 282 -27.23 12.90 15.35
CA ASN A 282 -26.51 13.82 14.44
C ASN A 282 -26.77 13.50 12.96
N LYS A 283 -28.05 13.42 12.54
CA LYS A 283 -28.44 12.98 11.17
C LYS A 283 -27.83 13.83 10.04
N ARG A 284 -27.67 15.15 10.27
CA ARG A 284 -27.02 16.04 9.30
C ARG A 284 -25.55 15.63 9.08
N LEU A 285 -24.80 15.41 10.16
CA LEU A 285 -23.39 14.99 10.08
C LEU A 285 -23.26 13.64 9.38
N VAL A 286 -24.17 12.68 9.68
CA VAL A 286 -24.23 11.40 8.96
C VAL A 286 -24.45 11.60 7.46
N ALA A 287 -25.39 12.47 7.06
CA ALA A 287 -25.68 12.75 5.66
C ALA A 287 -24.47 13.36 4.93
N PHE A 288 -23.78 14.33 5.55
CA PHE A 288 -22.56 14.92 4.99
C PHE A 288 -21.41 13.91 4.89
N ALA A 289 -21.23 13.05 5.90
CA ALA A 289 -20.22 11.99 5.86
C ALA A 289 -20.48 11.01 4.71
N LEU A 290 -21.73 10.57 4.53
CA LEU A 290 -22.11 9.67 3.44
C LEU A 290 -21.95 10.34 2.07
N ALA A 291 -22.32 11.61 1.95
CA ALA A 291 -22.13 12.40 0.72
C ALA A 291 -20.64 12.57 0.37
N ALA A 292 -19.78 12.85 1.36
CA ALA A 292 -18.34 12.94 1.17
C ALA A 292 -17.72 11.61 0.75
N ILE A 293 -18.15 10.49 1.35
CA ILE A 293 -17.72 9.15 0.97
C ILE A 293 -18.13 8.85 -0.49
N ALA A 294 -19.39 9.11 -0.86
CA ALA A 294 -19.87 8.88 -2.21
C ALA A 294 -19.12 9.76 -3.23
N ALA A 295 -18.93 11.05 -2.94
CA ALA A 295 -18.20 11.96 -3.81
C ALA A 295 -16.73 11.53 -3.99
N GLN A 296 -16.04 11.10 -2.93
CA GLN A 296 -14.68 10.58 -3.04
C GLN A 296 -14.63 9.32 -3.89
N LEU A 297 -15.56 8.37 -3.70
CA LEU A 297 -15.63 7.16 -4.54
C LEU A 297 -15.85 7.50 -6.01
N ILE A 298 -16.67 8.50 -6.32
CA ILE A 298 -16.87 8.97 -7.69
C ILE A 298 -15.56 9.51 -8.27
N VAL A 299 -14.83 10.36 -7.52
CA VAL A 299 -13.59 10.98 -8.01
C VAL A 299 -12.48 9.95 -8.20
N ILE A 300 -12.23 9.06 -7.23
CA ILE A 300 -11.19 8.04 -7.40
C ILE A 300 -11.54 7.05 -8.52
N SER A 301 -12.80 6.89 -8.85
CA SER A 301 -13.26 6.08 -9.98
C SER A 301 -13.16 6.82 -11.33
N GLY A 302 -12.84 8.11 -11.31
CA GLY A 302 -12.55 8.91 -12.51
C GLY A 302 -11.09 8.83 -12.98
N PHE A 303 -10.18 8.27 -12.17
CA PHE A 303 -8.78 8.09 -12.57
C PHE A 303 -8.62 6.92 -13.55
N ASP A 304 -7.72 7.06 -14.53
CA ASP A 304 -7.37 5.96 -15.43
C ASP A 304 -6.72 4.81 -14.67
N HIS A 305 -5.82 5.11 -13.72
CA HIS A 305 -5.19 4.14 -12.81
C HIS A 305 -5.93 4.05 -11.46
N TRP A 306 -7.25 3.79 -11.53
CA TRP A 306 -8.13 3.72 -10.35
C TRP A 306 -7.70 2.70 -9.29
N TRP A 307 -6.86 1.73 -9.63
CA TRP A 307 -6.33 0.72 -8.71
C TRP A 307 -5.12 1.19 -7.88
N GLY A 308 -4.61 2.42 -8.13
CA GLY A 308 -3.53 3.02 -7.35
C GLY A 308 -2.14 2.44 -7.58
N GLY A 309 -1.90 1.79 -8.74
CA GLY A 309 -0.59 1.23 -9.11
C GLY A 309 -0.15 0.07 -8.20
N HIS A 310 1.15 -0.01 -7.93
CA HIS A 310 1.78 -1.04 -7.09
C HIS A 310 1.52 -0.84 -5.58
N SER A 311 0.30 -0.53 -5.21
CA SER A 311 -0.10 -0.36 -3.81
C SER A 311 -0.77 -1.61 -3.24
N TYR A 312 -0.99 -1.63 -1.93
CA TYR A 312 -1.75 -2.66 -1.25
C TYR A 312 -3.19 -2.19 -1.00
N GLY A 313 -4.16 -3.03 -1.42
CA GLY A 313 -5.57 -2.80 -1.15
C GLY A 313 -6.13 -1.47 -1.69
N PRO A 314 -7.18 -0.91 -1.07
CA PRO A 314 -7.90 0.29 -1.53
C PRO A 314 -7.18 1.58 -1.13
N ARG A 315 -5.92 1.77 -1.54
CA ARG A 315 -5.08 2.94 -1.17
C ARG A 315 -5.78 4.27 -1.44
N LEU A 316 -6.40 4.44 -2.61
CA LEU A 316 -7.05 5.70 -2.99
C LEU A 316 -8.26 6.05 -2.11
N ALA A 317 -8.76 5.06 -1.34
CA ALA A 317 -9.85 5.26 -0.38
C ALA A 317 -9.35 5.62 1.05
N THR A 318 -8.07 5.93 1.25
CA THR A 318 -7.51 6.25 2.57
C THR A 318 -8.20 7.46 3.21
N GLY A 319 -8.54 8.48 2.42
CA GLY A 319 -9.28 9.66 2.90
C GLY A 319 -10.68 9.37 3.42
N LEU A 320 -11.27 8.21 3.12
CA LEU A 320 -12.58 7.81 3.64
C LEU A 320 -12.53 7.35 5.09
N VAL A 321 -11.37 6.91 5.60
CA VAL A 321 -11.26 6.26 6.92
C VAL A 321 -11.76 7.15 8.06
N PRO A 322 -11.40 8.44 8.18
CA PRO A 322 -11.94 9.29 9.24
C PRO A 322 -13.47 9.41 9.22
N TRP A 323 -14.09 9.44 8.03
CA TRP A 323 -15.54 9.43 7.90
C TRP A 323 -16.15 8.09 8.33
N CYS A 324 -15.54 6.97 7.93
CA CYS A 324 -16.00 5.63 8.32
C CYS A 324 -15.91 5.46 9.84
N VAL A 325 -14.84 5.96 10.48
CA VAL A 325 -14.68 5.95 11.95
C VAL A 325 -15.76 6.79 12.61
N LEU A 326 -16.02 8.01 12.12
CA LEU A 326 -17.09 8.86 12.62
C LEU A 326 -18.46 8.16 12.53
N LEU A 327 -18.79 7.59 11.35
CA LEU A 327 -20.03 6.86 11.15
C LEU A 327 -20.14 5.63 12.07
N GLY A 328 -19.03 4.93 12.30
CA GLY A 328 -18.94 3.82 13.25
C GLY A 328 -19.26 4.26 14.70
N ILE A 329 -18.70 5.40 15.12
CA ILE A 329 -18.98 5.99 16.44
C ILE A 329 -20.48 6.32 16.59
N LEU A 330 -21.05 7.01 15.60
CA LEU A 330 -22.46 7.40 15.60
C LEU A 330 -23.41 6.18 15.56
N GLY A 331 -23.07 5.17 14.75
CA GLY A 331 -23.82 3.91 14.68
C GLY A 331 -23.78 3.11 15.99
N LEU A 332 -22.60 2.98 16.60
CA LEU A 332 -22.44 2.31 17.91
C LEU A 332 -23.18 3.07 19.02
N LYS A 333 -23.13 4.40 19.04
CA LYS A 333 -23.87 5.21 20.00
C LYS A 333 -25.39 5.01 19.85
N ALA A 334 -25.90 4.97 18.62
CA ALA A 334 -27.31 4.71 18.35
C ALA A 334 -27.74 3.28 18.78
N MET A 335 -26.87 2.29 18.57
CA MET A 335 -27.09 0.92 19.06
C MET A 335 -27.16 0.87 20.58
N LEU A 336 -26.25 1.54 21.28
CA LEU A 336 -26.25 1.58 22.75
C LEU A 336 -27.50 2.27 23.30
N ALA A 337 -27.91 3.40 22.75
CA ALA A 337 -29.15 4.09 23.12
C ALA A 337 -30.37 3.18 22.93
N SER A 338 -30.45 2.44 21.83
CA SER A 338 -31.54 1.48 21.62
C SER A 338 -31.59 0.33 22.64
N ARG A 339 -30.45 -0.02 23.26
CA ARG A 339 -30.40 -1.04 24.32
C ARG A 339 -30.88 -0.48 25.66
N GLU A 340 -30.48 0.76 25.97
CA GLU A 340 -30.95 1.47 27.17
C GLU A 340 -32.47 1.62 27.16
N ASP A 341 -33.07 2.02 26.01
CA ASP A 341 -34.52 2.17 25.83
C ASP A 341 -35.30 0.84 26.05
N ARG A 342 -34.69 -0.31 25.81
CA ARG A 342 -35.31 -1.65 25.93
C ARG A 342 -35.08 -2.31 27.30
N GLY A 343 -34.51 -1.63 28.25
CA GLY A 343 -34.34 -2.15 29.61
C GLY A 343 -33.36 -3.33 29.73
N ASN A 344 -32.31 -3.39 28.91
CA ASN A 344 -31.21 -4.40 28.97
C ASN A 344 -31.67 -5.88 28.97
N VAL A 345 -32.83 -6.22 28.39
CA VAL A 345 -33.26 -7.62 28.28
C VAL A 345 -32.30 -8.37 27.36
N ALA A 346 -31.50 -9.25 27.94
CA ALA A 346 -30.57 -10.10 27.22
C ALA A 346 -31.33 -11.21 26.47
N THR A 347 -31.44 -11.11 25.15
CA THR A 347 -31.91 -12.18 24.27
C THR A 347 -30.74 -12.75 23.50
N SER A 348 -30.81 -13.98 22.99
CA SER A 348 -29.79 -14.62 22.15
C SER A 348 -29.39 -13.73 20.94
N ARG A 349 -30.33 -12.96 20.38
CA ARG A 349 -30.09 -11.95 19.34
C ARG A 349 -29.23 -10.77 19.81
N THR A 350 -29.13 -10.51 21.12
CA THR A 350 -28.32 -9.42 21.70
C THR A 350 -26.83 -9.72 21.59
N PHE A 351 -26.43 -10.99 21.56
CA PHE A 351 -25.03 -11.43 21.41
C PHE A 351 -24.60 -11.64 19.96
N ALA A 352 -25.52 -12.07 19.08
CA ALA A 352 -25.20 -12.37 17.69
C ALA A 352 -24.68 -11.15 16.91
N LEU A 353 -25.24 -9.96 17.15
CA LEU A 353 -24.86 -8.74 16.45
C LEU A 353 -23.43 -8.24 16.80
N PRO A 354 -23.04 -8.13 18.09
CA PRO A 354 -21.66 -7.80 18.45
C PRO A 354 -20.66 -8.84 17.94
N PHE A 355 -21.02 -10.11 17.99
CA PHE A 355 -20.19 -11.21 17.51
C PHE A 355 -19.93 -11.09 16.01
N ALA A 356 -20.95 -10.83 15.18
CA ALA A 356 -20.78 -10.58 13.76
C ALA A 356 -19.86 -9.36 13.49
N GLY A 357 -20.03 -8.27 14.24
CA GLY A 357 -19.16 -7.11 14.17
C GLY A 357 -17.70 -7.42 14.50
N LEU A 358 -17.46 -8.24 15.54
CA LEU A 358 -16.11 -8.68 15.92
C LEU A 358 -15.48 -9.59 14.88
N LEU A 359 -16.24 -10.49 14.24
CA LEU A 359 -15.71 -11.33 13.14
C LEU A 359 -15.31 -10.48 11.94
N LEU A 360 -16.14 -9.52 11.52
CA LEU A 360 -15.80 -8.60 10.43
C LEU A 360 -14.58 -7.73 10.76
N LEU A 361 -14.47 -7.29 12.02
CA LEU A 361 -13.31 -6.56 12.52
C LEU A 361 -12.05 -7.43 12.49
N ALA A 362 -12.11 -8.64 12.99
CA ALA A 362 -10.99 -9.58 13.00
C ALA A 362 -10.50 -9.88 11.57
N PHE A 363 -11.42 -10.07 10.63
CA PHE A 363 -11.07 -10.25 9.23
C PHE A 363 -10.44 -8.99 8.62
N SER A 364 -11.00 -7.79 8.88
CA SER A 364 -10.38 -6.52 8.45
C SER A 364 -8.96 -6.39 8.98
N VAL A 365 -8.74 -6.66 10.27
CA VAL A 365 -7.40 -6.63 10.89
C VAL A 365 -6.47 -7.67 10.25
N PHE A 366 -6.93 -8.90 10.03
CA PHE A 366 -6.15 -9.93 9.34
C PHE A 366 -5.69 -9.46 7.96
N VAL A 367 -6.61 -8.95 7.13
CA VAL A 367 -6.28 -8.47 5.79
C VAL A 367 -5.22 -7.38 5.84
N HIS A 368 -5.39 -6.37 6.72
CA HIS A 368 -4.44 -5.27 6.80
C HIS A 368 -3.13 -5.64 7.48
N ALA A 369 -3.11 -6.61 8.40
CA ALA A 369 -1.89 -7.20 8.94
C ALA A 369 -1.06 -7.85 7.83
N ARG A 370 -1.71 -8.58 6.91
CA ARG A 370 -1.02 -9.15 5.73
C ARG A 370 -0.31 -8.09 4.91
N GLY A 371 -0.98 -6.97 4.60
CA GLY A 371 -0.36 -5.86 3.85
C GLY A 371 0.75 -5.13 4.60
N ALA A 372 0.66 -5.08 5.94
CA ALA A 372 1.65 -4.41 6.76
C ALA A 372 2.92 -5.24 7.00
N ILE A 373 2.82 -6.58 7.03
CA ILE A 373 3.89 -7.45 7.53
C ILE A 373 4.48 -8.33 6.41
N SER A 374 3.69 -8.73 5.39
CA SER A 374 4.12 -9.71 4.39
C SER A 374 4.66 -9.06 3.13
N SER A 375 5.95 -9.27 2.84
CA SER A 375 6.58 -8.84 1.58
C SER A 375 5.93 -9.47 0.33
N ALA A 376 5.37 -10.69 0.44
CA ALA A 376 4.67 -11.34 -0.66
C ALA A 376 3.50 -10.51 -1.20
N THR A 377 2.82 -9.72 -0.35
CA THR A 377 1.73 -8.84 -0.77
C THR A 377 2.21 -7.64 -1.59
N ALA A 378 3.43 -7.15 -1.35
CA ALA A 378 4.06 -6.09 -2.15
C ALA A 378 4.51 -6.65 -3.52
N VAL A 379 5.21 -7.80 -3.49
CA VAL A 379 5.67 -8.51 -4.70
C VAL A 379 4.50 -8.91 -5.60
N TRP A 380 3.31 -9.18 -5.05
CA TRP A 380 2.11 -9.51 -5.83
C TRP A 380 1.78 -8.48 -6.91
N SER A 381 2.05 -7.20 -6.69
CA SER A 381 1.76 -6.15 -7.69
C SER A 381 2.68 -6.19 -8.92
N VAL A 382 3.83 -6.89 -8.83
CA VAL A 382 4.85 -6.97 -9.89
C VAL A 382 4.94 -8.37 -10.49
N LEU A 383 4.84 -9.42 -9.66
CA LEU A 383 5.01 -10.82 -10.08
C LEU A 383 3.74 -11.67 -9.81
N PRO A 384 3.43 -12.66 -10.66
CA PRO A 384 4.07 -13.03 -11.93
C PRO A 384 3.78 -12.08 -13.08
N ALA A 385 2.91 -11.10 -12.88
CA ALA A 385 2.54 -10.11 -13.89
C ALA A 385 2.34 -8.74 -13.22
N ASN A 386 2.89 -7.70 -13.84
CA ASN A 386 2.74 -6.32 -13.39
C ASN A 386 1.28 -5.86 -13.53
N VAL A 387 0.67 -5.38 -12.45
CA VAL A 387 -0.74 -4.95 -12.42
C VAL A 387 -1.01 -3.73 -13.31
N ASP A 388 -0.01 -2.89 -13.58
CA ASP A 388 -0.16 -1.72 -14.45
C ASP A 388 -0.17 -2.12 -15.93
N GLN A 389 0.50 -3.24 -16.28
CA GLN A 389 0.47 -3.83 -17.63
C GLN A 389 -0.71 -4.79 -17.81
N GLN A 390 -1.15 -5.47 -16.73
CA GLN A 390 -2.23 -6.45 -16.75
C GLN A 390 -3.28 -6.16 -15.66
N PRO A 391 -4.06 -5.08 -15.76
CA PRO A 391 -5.03 -4.66 -14.73
C PRO A 391 -6.15 -5.69 -14.48
N ALA A 392 -6.40 -6.60 -15.42
CA ALA A 392 -7.36 -7.70 -15.23
C ALA A 392 -7.05 -8.58 -14.00
N ARG A 393 -5.78 -8.65 -13.58
CA ARG A 393 -5.33 -9.36 -12.39
C ARG A 393 -5.98 -8.86 -11.09
N ILE A 394 -6.35 -7.60 -11.04
CA ILE A 394 -7.00 -6.98 -9.89
C ILE A 394 -8.35 -7.65 -9.57
N TRP A 395 -8.97 -8.28 -10.59
CA TRP A 395 -10.25 -8.99 -10.51
C TRP A 395 -10.12 -10.51 -10.34
N ASP A 396 -8.89 -11.02 -10.19
CA ASP A 396 -8.69 -12.44 -9.99
C ASP A 396 -9.02 -12.86 -8.55
N TRP A 397 -10.20 -13.43 -8.36
CA TRP A 397 -10.67 -13.99 -7.09
C TRP A 397 -9.90 -15.23 -6.62
N ARG A 398 -9.12 -15.87 -7.50
CA ARG A 398 -8.28 -17.02 -7.14
C ARG A 398 -7.01 -16.58 -6.45
N GLN A 399 -6.58 -15.34 -6.69
CA GLN A 399 -5.35 -14.76 -6.17
C GLN A 399 -5.54 -13.35 -5.60
N PRO A 400 -6.40 -13.16 -4.61
CA PRO A 400 -6.53 -11.84 -4.00
C PRO A 400 -5.20 -11.45 -3.33
N GLN A 401 -4.82 -10.18 -3.45
CA GLN A 401 -3.53 -9.69 -2.96
C GLN A 401 -3.24 -10.04 -1.49
N PHE A 402 -4.25 -10.00 -0.61
CA PHE A 402 -4.06 -10.30 0.81
C PHE A 402 -3.75 -11.78 1.11
N LEU A 403 -4.00 -12.70 0.18
CA LEU A 403 -3.63 -14.11 0.29
C LEU A 403 -2.30 -14.44 -0.41
N ALA A 404 -1.62 -13.44 -0.98
CA ALA A 404 -0.31 -13.64 -1.60
C ALA A 404 0.68 -14.29 -0.61
N GLY A 405 1.37 -15.33 -1.07
CA GLY A 405 2.29 -16.13 -0.25
C GLY A 405 1.63 -17.16 0.69
N LEU A 406 0.29 -17.13 0.85
CA LEU A 406 -0.47 -18.17 1.56
C LEU A 406 -1.04 -19.22 0.60
N LEU A 407 -1.43 -18.78 -0.59
CA LEU A 407 -1.91 -19.65 -1.65
C LEU A 407 -0.92 -19.63 -2.81
N PRO A 408 -0.62 -20.80 -3.43
CA PRO A 408 0.15 -20.82 -4.66
C PRO A 408 -0.64 -20.11 -5.76
N PRO A 409 0.05 -19.42 -6.70
CA PRO A 409 -0.60 -18.82 -7.84
C PRO A 409 -1.33 -19.88 -8.68
N PRO A 410 -2.47 -19.58 -9.32
CA PRO A 410 -3.12 -20.50 -10.24
C PRO A 410 -2.18 -20.84 -11.38
N PHE A 411 -2.26 -22.08 -11.84
CA PHE A 411 -1.44 -22.53 -12.95
C PHE A 411 -1.73 -21.67 -14.20
N PRO A 412 -0.73 -21.09 -14.87
CA PRO A 412 -0.94 -20.22 -16.02
C PRO A 412 -1.74 -20.91 -17.12
N ALA A 413 -2.65 -20.19 -17.77
CA ALA A 413 -3.44 -20.72 -18.88
C ALA A 413 -2.55 -21.09 -20.07
N SER A 414 -1.49 -20.33 -20.31
CA SER A 414 -0.46 -20.61 -21.31
C SER A 414 0.85 -20.97 -20.62
N VAL A 415 1.43 -22.08 -21.03
CA VAL A 415 2.75 -22.53 -20.58
C VAL A 415 3.70 -22.42 -21.76
N PRO A 416 4.83 -21.72 -21.63
CA PRO A 416 5.74 -21.50 -22.75
C PRO A 416 6.30 -22.84 -23.25
N PRO A 417 6.41 -23.01 -24.59
CA PRO A 417 7.05 -24.18 -25.16
C PRO A 417 8.56 -24.14 -24.93
N LEU A 418 9.12 -25.28 -24.58
CA LEU A 418 10.57 -25.50 -24.59
C LEU A 418 10.96 -26.07 -25.94
N PRO A 419 11.75 -25.35 -26.75
CA PRO A 419 12.39 -25.92 -27.92
C PRO A 419 13.34 -27.06 -27.51
N THR A 420 13.61 -27.96 -28.43
CA THR A 420 14.60 -29.04 -28.26
C THR A 420 15.98 -28.44 -27.95
N ARG A 421 16.60 -28.76 -26.81
CA ARG A 421 17.80 -28.12 -26.23
C ARG A 421 17.58 -26.65 -25.85
N THR A 422 16.88 -26.41 -24.77
CA THR A 422 16.69 -25.07 -24.28
C THR A 422 17.41 -24.87 -22.96
N ARG A 423 18.26 -23.87 -22.95
CA ARG A 423 18.82 -23.30 -21.73
C ARG A 423 17.97 -22.11 -21.30
N ILE A 424 17.40 -22.20 -20.13
CA ILE A 424 16.73 -21.07 -19.46
C ILE A 424 17.81 -20.33 -18.67
N ASP A 425 18.05 -19.07 -19.03
CA ASP A 425 19.02 -18.21 -18.36
C ASP A 425 18.33 -17.36 -17.29
N PHE A 426 18.63 -17.65 -16.02
CA PHE A 426 18.00 -17.00 -14.85
C PHE A 426 18.57 -15.61 -14.56
N THR A 427 19.65 -15.21 -15.22
CA THR A 427 20.26 -13.88 -15.09
C THR A 427 19.56 -12.84 -15.93
N THR A 428 18.68 -13.27 -16.84
CA THR A 428 17.95 -12.41 -17.77
C THR A 428 16.44 -12.46 -17.58
N ARG A 429 15.72 -11.57 -18.25
CA ARG A 429 14.25 -11.59 -18.29
C ARG A 429 13.69 -12.73 -19.17
N GLU A 430 14.50 -13.41 -19.95
CA GLU A 430 14.07 -14.54 -20.77
C GLU A 430 13.57 -15.72 -19.94
N ALA A 431 14.02 -15.85 -18.70
CA ALA A 431 13.50 -16.85 -17.77
C ALA A 431 12.06 -16.56 -17.29
N GLU A 432 11.63 -15.31 -17.27
CA GLU A 432 10.35 -14.88 -16.68
C GLU A 432 9.13 -15.73 -17.13
N PRO A 433 8.94 -16.06 -18.42
CA PRO A 433 7.81 -16.88 -18.86
C PRO A 433 7.78 -18.29 -18.27
N TYR A 434 8.93 -18.82 -17.83
CA TYR A 434 9.07 -20.15 -17.25
C TYR A 434 8.96 -20.15 -15.73
N LEU A 435 9.06 -18.97 -15.07
CA LEU A 435 9.01 -18.86 -13.62
C LEU A 435 7.58 -18.72 -13.15
N TRP A 436 7.14 -19.66 -12.33
CA TRP A 436 5.76 -19.59 -11.85
C TRP A 436 5.64 -19.08 -10.42
N TYR A 437 6.45 -19.61 -9.48
CA TYR A 437 6.33 -19.30 -8.07
C TYR A 437 7.67 -19.41 -7.35
N GLY A 438 7.88 -18.56 -6.32
CA GLY A 438 9.00 -18.67 -5.39
C GLY A 438 10.33 -18.14 -5.90
N TRP A 439 10.33 -17.26 -6.91
CA TRP A 439 11.53 -16.64 -7.48
C TRP A 439 11.61 -15.15 -7.15
N SER A 440 12.82 -14.64 -6.93
CA SER A 440 13.12 -13.21 -6.81
C SER A 440 13.30 -12.56 -8.19
N SER A 441 13.64 -11.27 -8.23
CA SER A 441 14.16 -10.61 -9.45
C SER A 441 15.50 -11.20 -9.89
N ALA A 442 15.84 -11.05 -11.19
CA ALA A 442 17.14 -11.43 -11.71
C ALA A 442 18.26 -10.58 -11.09
N GLU A 443 19.38 -11.21 -10.78
CA GLU A 443 20.63 -10.60 -10.36
C GLU A 443 21.71 -10.89 -11.41
N PRO A 444 22.86 -10.19 -11.43
CA PRO A 444 23.83 -10.31 -12.53
C PRO A 444 24.33 -11.72 -12.83
N GLU A 445 24.45 -12.58 -11.81
CA GLU A 445 25.00 -13.93 -11.96
C GLU A 445 23.98 -15.05 -11.76
N SER A 446 22.81 -14.75 -11.19
CA SER A 446 21.84 -15.77 -10.79
C SER A 446 20.51 -15.15 -10.41
N ARG A 447 19.55 -16.01 -10.05
CA ARG A 447 18.27 -15.60 -9.44
C ARG A 447 18.03 -16.47 -8.19
N TRP A 448 17.70 -15.81 -7.09
CA TRP A 448 17.36 -16.49 -5.84
C TRP A 448 15.95 -17.05 -5.85
N THR A 449 15.78 -18.18 -5.19
CA THR A 449 14.45 -18.52 -4.68
C THR A 449 14.12 -17.60 -3.50
N SER A 450 12.85 -17.22 -3.37
CA SER A 450 12.36 -16.28 -2.34
C SER A 450 11.33 -16.92 -1.40
N ALA A 451 11.28 -18.28 -1.40
CA ALA A 451 10.36 -19.08 -0.58
C ALA A 451 10.94 -20.47 -0.36
N THR A 452 10.34 -21.24 0.54
CA THR A 452 10.67 -22.65 0.76
C THR A 452 10.32 -23.57 -0.43
N ARG A 453 9.60 -23.02 -1.41
CA ARG A 453 9.23 -23.72 -2.65
C ARG A 453 9.37 -22.76 -3.83
N ALA A 454 10.03 -23.22 -4.90
CA ALA A 454 10.10 -22.50 -6.16
C ALA A 454 9.70 -23.43 -7.32
N THR A 455 9.09 -22.88 -8.37
CA THR A 455 8.54 -23.70 -9.46
C THR A 455 8.86 -23.09 -10.82
N ILE A 456 9.30 -23.95 -11.74
CA ILE A 456 9.44 -23.68 -13.17
C ILE A 456 8.32 -24.41 -13.91
N ILE A 457 7.77 -23.78 -14.93
CA ILE A 457 6.75 -24.35 -15.81
C ILE A 457 7.24 -24.36 -17.25
N PHE A 458 6.94 -25.43 -17.97
CA PHE A 458 7.26 -25.53 -19.40
C PHE A 458 6.35 -26.51 -20.12
N SER A 459 6.19 -26.35 -21.42
CA SER A 459 5.49 -27.32 -22.26
C SER A 459 6.45 -27.99 -23.25
N LEU A 460 6.17 -29.26 -23.59
CA LEU A 460 6.92 -30.04 -24.52
C LEU A 460 6.06 -30.37 -25.72
N SER A 461 6.63 -30.23 -26.90
CA SER A 461 6.02 -30.72 -28.18
C SER A 461 6.03 -32.24 -28.24
N GLU A 462 7.09 -32.85 -27.76
CA GLU A 462 7.33 -34.29 -27.74
C GLU A 462 7.71 -34.76 -26.34
N ILE A 463 7.16 -35.92 -25.92
CA ILE A 463 7.47 -36.52 -24.64
C ILE A 463 8.52 -37.60 -24.86
N ARG A 464 9.75 -37.35 -24.36
CA ARG A 464 10.88 -38.27 -24.39
C ARG A 464 11.73 -38.11 -23.13
N PRO A 465 12.56 -39.09 -22.75
CA PRO A 465 13.46 -38.95 -21.62
C PRO A 465 14.32 -37.70 -21.77
N MET A 466 14.54 -36.97 -20.69
CA MET A 466 15.36 -35.76 -20.68
C MET A 466 16.32 -35.78 -19.50
N ALA A 467 17.49 -35.16 -19.67
CA ALA A 467 18.39 -34.80 -18.61
C ALA A 467 18.24 -33.29 -18.33
N LEU A 468 17.95 -32.93 -17.09
CA LEU A 468 17.95 -31.57 -16.62
C LEU A 468 19.31 -31.27 -15.98
N GLN A 469 20.03 -30.28 -16.49
CA GLN A 469 21.24 -29.75 -15.89
C GLN A 469 20.92 -28.40 -15.25
N ILE A 470 21.00 -28.32 -13.92
CA ILE A 470 20.73 -27.07 -13.18
C ILE A 470 22.03 -26.56 -12.60
N LYS A 471 22.42 -25.34 -13.00
CA LYS A 471 23.56 -24.64 -12.40
C LYS A 471 23.04 -23.79 -11.24
N MET A 472 23.30 -24.24 -10.01
CA MET A 472 22.79 -23.61 -8.79
C MET A 472 23.77 -23.66 -7.63
N ALA A 473 23.53 -22.83 -6.60
CA ALA A 473 24.25 -22.84 -5.34
C ALA A 473 23.29 -22.55 -4.17
N PRO A 474 23.55 -23.06 -2.95
CA PRO A 474 22.72 -22.79 -1.78
C PRO A 474 23.01 -21.42 -1.17
N PHE A 475 22.04 -20.90 -0.39
CA PHE A 475 22.28 -19.84 0.58
C PHE A 475 22.83 -20.48 1.85
N LEU A 476 24.07 -20.13 2.21
CA LEU A 476 24.76 -20.65 3.38
C LEU A 476 25.25 -19.50 4.27
N VAL A 477 25.29 -19.76 5.59
CA VAL A 477 25.82 -18.84 6.58
C VAL A 477 26.66 -19.64 7.56
N ALA A 478 27.95 -19.39 7.59
CA ALA A 478 28.90 -20.10 8.44
C ALA A 478 28.45 -20.13 9.92
N GLY A 479 28.48 -21.29 10.53
CA GLY A 479 28.07 -21.53 11.92
C GLY A 479 26.56 -21.50 12.18
N LYS A 480 25.70 -21.18 11.15
CA LYS A 480 24.25 -21.11 11.32
C LYS A 480 23.48 -21.95 10.32
N LEU A 481 23.93 -21.99 9.08
CA LEU A 481 23.27 -22.68 7.97
C LEU A 481 24.36 -23.20 7.02
N GLU A 482 24.80 -24.44 7.21
CA GLU A 482 25.94 -25.01 6.48
C GLU A 482 25.51 -25.93 5.32
N GLU A 483 24.23 -26.25 5.24
CA GLU A 483 23.66 -27.13 4.23
C GLU A 483 22.25 -26.71 3.87
N GLN A 484 21.89 -26.81 2.58
CA GLN A 484 20.52 -26.73 2.09
C GLN A 484 20.09 -28.07 1.49
N ARG A 485 18.95 -28.58 1.93
CA ARG A 485 18.32 -29.76 1.32
C ARG A 485 17.26 -29.33 0.30
N VAL A 486 17.41 -29.81 -0.93
CA VAL A 486 16.56 -29.48 -2.04
C VAL A 486 15.95 -30.75 -2.62
N SER A 487 14.66 -30.94 -2.44
CA SER A 487 13.90 -32.00 -3.12
C SER A 487 13.35 -31.47 -4.44
N ILE A 488 13.72 -32.09 -5.55
CA ILE A 488 13.26 -31.73 -6.88
C ILE A 488 12.13 -32.67 -7.29
N LYS A 489 10.97 -32.09 -7.64
CA LYS A 489 9.79 -32.84 -8.06
C LYS A 489 9.37 -32.42 -9.46
N LEU A 490 8.97 -33.37 -10.30
CA LEU A 490 8.38 -33.15 -11.60
C LEU A 490 6.92 -33.61 -11.59
N ASN A 491 5.99 -32.70 -11.88
CA ASN A 491 4.56 -32.99 -11.88
C ASN A 491 4.05 -33.65 -10.58
N GLY A 492 4.64 -33.25 -9.44
CA GLY A 492 4.36 -33.79 -8.11
C GLY A 492 5.09 -35.07 -7.74
N GLN A 493 5.80 -35.72 -8.68
CA GLN A 493 6.62 -36.91 -8.40
C GLN A 493 8.04 -36.50 -8.01
N SER A 494 8.61 -37.14 -6.99
CA SER A 494 9.99 -36.87 -6.54
C SER A 494 10.98 -37.45 -7.54
N MET A 495 11.89 -36.61 -8.04
CA MET A 495 12.96 -37.01 -8.95
C MET A 495 14.26 -37.25 -8.22
N THR A 496 14.65 -36.36 -7.33
CA THR A 496 15.89 -36.47 -6.54
C THR A 496 15.82 -35.58 -5.31
N GLU A 497 16.66 -35.86 -4.34
CA GLU A 497 16.94 -35.01 -3.19
C GLU A 497 18.44 -34.72 -3.16
N LEU A 498 18.80 -33.45 -3.07
CA LEU A 498 20.17 -32.96 -3.10
C LEU A 498 20.50 -32.29 -1.77
N SER A 499 21.68 -32.57 -1.24
CA SER A 499 22.29 -31.89 -0.12
C SER A 499 23.38 -30.95 -0.63
N LEU A 500 23.15 -29.65 -0.48
CA LEU A 500 23.99 -28.59 -1.06
C LEU A 500 24.78 -27.92 0.06
N SER A 501 26.12 -28.11 0.06
CA SER A 501 27.05 -27.48 1.01
C SER A 501 28.15 -26.65 0.34
N ASN A 502 28.19 -26.65 -1.02
CA ASN A 502 29.13 -25.84 -1.78
C ASN A 502 28.48 -24.46 -2.13
N PRO A 503 29.05 -23.33 -1.70
CA PRO A 503 28.52 -21.99 -2.02
C PRO A 503 28.70 -21.58 -3.49
N ASP A 504 29.52 -22.32 -4.26
CA ASP A 504 29.79 -22.01 -5.65
C ASP A 504 28.73 -22.59 -6.58
N LEU A 505 28.45 -21.87 -7.69
CA LEU A 505 27.51 -22.29 -8.73
C LEU A 505 27.99 -23.58 -9.39
N THR A 506 27.38 -24.70 -9.04
CA THR A 506 27.71 -26.06 -9.51
C THR A 506 26.56 -26.63 -10.32
N ILE A 507 26.86 -27.48 -11.32
CA ILE A 507 25.86 -28.14 -12.15
C ILE A 507 25.42 -29.45 -11.49
N TYR A 508 24.11 -29.57 -11.28
CA TYR A 508 23.48 -30.78 -10.73
C TYR A 508 22.62 -31.44 -11.82
N PRO A 509 22.98 -32.65 -12.28
CA PRO A 509 22.18 -33.38 -13.25
C PRO A 509 20.99 -34.08 -12.59
N VAL A 510 19.82 -34.01 -13.21
CA VAL A 510 18.59 -34.70 -12.77
C VAL A 510 17.96 -35.41 -13.96
N LEU A 511 17.73 -36.69 -13.85
CA LEU A 511 17.06 -37.48 -14.88
C LEU A 511 15.54 -37.27 -14.79
N LEU A 512 14.92 -37.00 -15.94
CA LEU A 512 13.48 -36.85 -16.08
C LEU A 512 12.96 -37.96 -17.01
N PRO A 513 12.47 -39.08 -16.45
CA PRO A 513 11.96 -40.19 -17.26
C PRO A 513 10.71 -39.79 -18.05
N ALA A 514 10.53 -40.39 -19.26
CA ALA A 514 9.40 -40.06 -20.14
C ALA A 514 8.01 -40.25 -19.47
N ASN A 515 7.89 -41.26 -18.60
CA ASN A 515 6.64 -41.55 -17.87
C ASN A 515 6.28 -40.49 -16.83
N THR A 516 7.21 -39.63 -16.42
CA THR A 516 6.97 -38.51 -15.48
C THR A 516 6.67 -37.19 -16.21
N LEU A 517 7.06 -37.10 -17.49
CA LEU A 517 6.86 -35.93 -18.33
C LEU A 517 5.44 -35.89 -18.92
N ARG A 518 4.95 -34.69 -19.13
CA ARG A 518 3.63 -34.38 -19.72
C ARG A 518 3.78 -33.31 -20.81
N LYS A 519 2.71 -33.04 -21.56
CA LYS A 519 2.69 -31.88 -22.48
C LYS A 519 2.91 -30.56 -21.74
N ARG A 520 2.38 -30.43 -20.51
CA ARG A 520 2.63 -29.30 -19.62
C ARG A 520 3.26 -29.83 -18.35
N ASN A 521 4.37 -29.23 -17.93
CA ASN A 521 5.17 -29.70 -16.82
C ASN A 521 5.36 -28.64 -15.75
N THR A 522 5.38 -29.08 -14.49
CA THR A 522 5.82 -28.31 -13.33
C THR A 522 7.05 -28.95 -12.73
N LEU A 523 8.14 -28.21 -12.64
CA LEU A 523 9.37 -28.60 -11.97
C LEU A 523 9.48 -27.80 -10.67
N GLU A 524 9.40 -28.48 -9.54
CA GLU A 524 9.34 -27.87 -8.22
C GLU A 524 10.61 -28.11 -7.44
N PHE A 525 11.11 -27.09 -6.78
CA PHE A 525 12.22 -27.12 -5.83
C PHE A 525 11.64 -26.91 -4.43
N HIS A 526 11.69 -27.92 -3.58
CA HIS A 526 11.33 -27.84 -2.18
C HIS A 526 12.58 -27.69 -1.34
N ILE A 527 12.74 -26.58 -0.63
CA ILE A 527 13.97 -26.20 0.07
C ILE A 527 13.65 -26.15 1.57
N SER A 528 14.18 -27.10 2.31
CA SER A 528 13.84 -27.25 3.73
C SER A 528 14.54 -26.24 4.65
N GLY A 529 15.69 -25.72 4.25
CA GLY A 529 16.51 -24.79 5.03
C GLY A 529 16.43 -23.32 4.57
N ALA A 530 15.44 -22.95 3.74
CA ALA A 530 15.32 -21.55 3.29
C ALA A 530 15.15 -20.59 4.47
N ALA A 531 15.99 -19.57 4.54
CA ALA A 531 16.01 -18.60 5.64
C ALA A 531 16.32 -17.18 5.13
N SER A 532 15.92 -16.16 5.88
CA SER A 532 16.27 -14.79 5.51
C SER A 532 17.59 -14.36 6.14
N PRO A 533 18.44 -13.59 5.42
CA PRO A 533 19.62 -12.95 6.01
C PRO A 533 19.31 -12.18 7.29
N ALA A 534 18.16 -11.49 7.35
CA ALA A 534 17.71 -10.75 8.52
C ALA A 534 17.46 -11.70 9.72
N SER A 535 16.77 -12.84 9.52
CA SER A 535 16.52 -13.82 10.59
C SER A 535 17.77 -14.48 11.13
N LEU A 536 18.82 -14.57 10.31
CA LEU A 536 20.12 -15.10 10.68
C LEU A 536 21.10 -14.04 11.19
N GLY A 537 20.70 -12.75 11.18
CA GLY A 537 21.53 -11.64 11.66
C GLY A 537 22.76 -11.35 10.79
N VAL A 538 22.69 -11.64 9.48
CA VAL A 538 23.80 -11.43 8.52
C VAL A 538 23.49 -10.39 7.45
N GLY A 539 22.36 -9.69 7.54
CA GLY A 539 21.96 -8.63 6.62
C GLY A 539 20.54 -8.16 6.89
N ALA A 540 20.07 -7.18 6.11
CA ALA A 540 18.74 -6.62 6.23
C ALA A 540 17.71 -7.30 5.29
N ASP A 541 18.13 -8.25 4.45
CA ASP A 541 17.25 -8.91 3.48
C ASP A 541 16.27 -9.86 4.19
N GLU A 542 14.98 -9.60 4.04
CA GLU A 542 13.92 -10.40 4.65
C GLU A 542 13.44 -11.56 3.75
N ARG A 543 13.94 -11.65 2.50
CA ARG A 543 13.56 -12.74 1.59
C ARG A 543 14.00 -14.09 2.15
N GLN A 544 13.14 -15.09 2.02
CA GLN A 544 13.46 -16.48 2.37
C GLN A 544 14.35 -17.10 1.28
N LEU A 545 15.66 -16.91 1.38
CA LEU A 545 16.62 -17.40 0.42
C LEU A 545 16.90 -18.89 0.65
N GLY A 546 16.84 -19.67 -0.43
CA GLY A 546 17.16 -21.08 -0.38
C GLY A 546 18.32 -21.42 -1.32
N ILE A 547 18.07 -21.37 -2.62
CA ILE A 547 19.09 -21.58 -3.67
C ILE A 547 19.11 -20.41 -4.63
N ARG A 548 20.28 -20.16 -5.22
CA ARG A 548 20.42 -19.28 -6.39
C ARG A 548 20.67 -20.14 -7.64
N VAL A 549 19.97 -19.83 -8.71
CA VAL A 549 20.05 -20.58 -9.97
C VAL A 549 20.56 -19.65 -11.07
N ALA A 550 21.59 -20.07 -11.79
CA ALA A 550 22.14 -19.35 -12.92
C ALA A 550 21.51 -19.81 -14.24
N SER A 551 21.34 -21.13 -14.43
CA SER A 551 20.71 -21.67 -15.63
C SER A 551 20.10 -23.05 -15.38
N ALA A 552 19.09 -23.40 -16.17
CA ALA A 552 18.55 -24.74 -16.28
C ALA A 552 18.53 -25.15 -17.76
N GLU A 553 19.12 -26.28 -18.08
CA GLU A 553 19.15 -26.80 -19.44
C GLU A 553 18.47 -28.17 -19.51
N LEU A 554 17.50 -28.31 -20.42
CA LEU A 554 16.83 -29.58 -20.67
C LEU A 554 17.39 -30.19 -21.96
N ILE A 555 18.02 -31.35 -21.84
CA ILE A 555 18.72 -32.05 -22.89
C ILE A 555 17.98 -33.38 -23.15
N PRO A 556 17.48 -33.65 -24.37
CA PRO A 556 16.95 -34.96 -24.73
C PRO A 556 18.00 -36.06 -24.58
N GLN A 557 17.57 -37.20 -24.06
CA GLN A 557 18.37 -38.42 -23.99
C GLN A 557 18.06 -39.39 -25.11
#